data_bc7668ab66313a37ef95a9b70824bdec
#
_entry.id   bc7668ab66313a37ef95a9b70824bdec
#
_cell.length_a   1.000
_cell.length_b   1.000
_cell.length_c   1.000
_cell.angle_alpha   90.00
_cell.angle_beta   90.00
_cell.angle_gamma   90.00
#
_symmetry.space_group_name_H-M   'P 1'
#
loop_
_entity.id
_entity.type
_entity.pdbx_description
1 polymer ?
#
loop_
_entity_poly.entity_id
_entity_poly.type
_entity_poly.pdbx_seq_one_letter_code
_entity_poly.pdbx_strand_id
1 'polypeptide(L)'
;MAKRVAFLRLLLCGCDLALLDEPFVGLDRDLRDILVAMLVEKIEQQGMACMLVTHDRFEAARLSREIMLLSPKGMNVQNVITLPTPLSERDSAFEEAVVAREFQGVHYYE
;
A
#
# COMPACT_ATOMS: atom_id res chain seq x y z
N MET A 1 16.24 -7.89 -7.11
CA MET A 1 16.68 -8.93 -6.16
C MET A 1 16.89 -8.37 -4.77
N ALA A 2 17.67 -7.31 -4.64
CA ALA A 2 17.92 -6.71 -3.32
C ALA A 2 16.63 -6.25 -2.62
N LYS A 3 15.67 -5.71 -3.36
CA LYS A 3 14.39 -5.26 -2.81
C LYS A 3 13.59 -6.41 -2.19
N ARG A 4 13.56 -7.57 -2.85
CA ARG A 4 12.83 -8.73 -2.34
C ARG A 4 13.41 -9.21 -1.02
N VAL A 5 14.74 -9.30 -0.97
CA VAL A 5 15.42 -9.76 0.24
C VAL A 5 15.17 -8.78 1.37
N ALA A 6 15.25 -7.47 1.10
CA ALA A 6 15.02 -6.45 2.12
C ALA A 6 13.59 -6.52 2.64
N PHE A 7 12.62 -6.69 1.75
CA PHE A 7 11.21 -6.77 2.13
C PHE A 7 10.94 -8.00 2.99
N LEU A 8 11.45 -9.17 2.57
CA LEU A 8 11.28 -10.40 3.34
C LEU A 8 11.93 -10.28 4.72
N ARG A 9 13.12 -9.70 4.78
CA ARG A 9 13.81 -9.49 6.05
C ARG A 9 12.99 -8.61 6.98
N LEU A 10 12.40 -7.56 6.46
CA LEU A 10 11.54 -6.67 7.23
C LEU A 10 10.34 -7.41 7.80
N LEU A 11 9.69 -8.24 6.99
CA LEU A 11 8.52 -9.00 7.43
C LEU A 11 8.86 -10.03 8.49
N LEU A 12 10.09 -10.53 8.49
CA LEU A 12 10.52 -11.57 9.43
C LEU A 12 11.10 -11.00 10.73
N CYS A 13 11.51 -9.74 10.74
CA CYS A 13 12.23 -9.16 11.88
C CYS A 13 11.36 -8.55 12.96
N GLY A 14 10.04 -8.44 12.75
CA GLY A 14 9.16 -7.89 13.78
C GLY A 14 9.40 -6.42 14.06
N CYS A 15 9.57 -5.61 13.04
CA CYS A 15 9.77 -4.17 13.17
C CYS A 15 8.49 -3.47 13.59
N ASP A 16 8.62 -2.36 14.34
CA ASP A 16 7.48 -1.54 14.74
C ASP A 16 7.06 -0.56 13.66
N LEU A 17 7.98 -0.17 12.80
CA LEU A 17 7.73 0.79 11.72
C LEU A 17 8.42 0.33 10.45
N ALA A 18 7.68 0.36 9.35
CA ALA A 18 8.21 0.01 8.04
C ALA A 18 8.02 1.18 7.08
N LEU A 19 9.08 1.50 6.35
CA LEU A 19 9.03 2.49 5.26
C LEU A 19 9.28 1.73 3.96
N LEU A 20 8.28 1.70 3.09
CA LEU A 20 8.32 0.90 1.86
C LEU A 20 8.16 1.81 0.64
N ASP A 21 9.10 1.75 -0.27
CA ASP A 21 9.07 2.53 -1.51
C ASP A 21 8.93 1.56 -2.68
N GLU A 22 7.75 1.56 -3.31
CA GLU A 22 7.42 0.71 -4.46
C GLU A 22 7.80 -0.76 -4.21
N PRO A 23 7.34 -1.36 -3.10
CA PRO A 23 7.88 -2.66 -2.67
C PRO A 23 7.47 -3.83 -3.57
N PHE A 24 6.40 -3.67 -4.35
CA PHE A 24 5.88 -4.78 -5.17
C PHE A 24 6.26 -4.68 -6.63
N VAL A 25 6.99 -3.65 -7.02
CA VAL A 25 7.43 -3.49 -8.41
C VAL A 25 8.33 -4.65 -8.82
N GLY A 26 8.03 -5.26 -9.96
CA GLY A 26 8.82 -6.34 -10.50
C GLY A 26 8.51 -7.73 -9.92
N LEU A 27 7.54 -7.82 -9.02
CA LEU A 27 7.12 -9.11 -8.48
C LEU A 27 6.04 -9.73 -9.34
N ASP A 28 6.06 -11.07 -9.47
CA ASP A 28 4.95 -11.74 -10.12
C ASP A 28 3.74 -11.73 -9.18
N ARG A 29 2.58 -12.05 -9.76
CA ARG A 29 1.30 -11.92 -9.05
C ARG A 29 1.23 -12.80 -7.81
N ASP A 30 1.66 -14.05 -7.93
CA ASP A 30 1.56 -15.00 -6.82
C ASP A 30 2.41 -14.57 -5.63
N LEU A 31 3.64 -14.17 -5.91
CA LEU A 31 4.54 -13.70 -4.86
C LEU A 31 4.03 -12.40 -4.24
N ARG A 32 3.52 -11.50 -5.07
CA ARG A 32 2.93 -10.26 -4.60
C ARG A 32 1.78 -10.53 -3.64
N ASP A 33 0.88 -11.45 -4.00
CA ASP A 33 -0.27 -11.76 -3.16
C ASP A 33 0.15 -12.33 -1.80
N ILE A 34 1.17 -13.17 -1.79
CA ILE A 34 1.71 -13.71 -0.54
C ILE A 34 2.28 -12.60 0.35
N LEU A 35 3.06 -11.71 -0.25
CA LEU A 35 3.69 -10.63 0.52
C LEU A 35 2.67 -9.60 1.01
N VAL A 36 1.64 -9.34 0.22
CA VAL A 36 0.54 -8.48 0.65
C VAL A 36 -0.16 -9.07 1.86
N ALA A 37 -0.46 -10.37 1.83
CA ALA A 37 -1.11 -11.04 2.96
C ALA A 37 -0.24 -10.98 4.21
N MET A 38 1.06 -11.21 4.09
CA MET A 38 1.98 -11.12 5.22
C MET A 38 2.04 -9.70 5.79
N LEU A 39 2.06 -8.70 4.92
CA LEU A 39 2.11 -7.31 5.34
C LEU A 39 0.84 -6.91 6.09
N VAL A 40 -0.33 -7.32 5.57
CA VAL A 40 -1.61 -7.06 6.23
C VAL A 40 -1.62 -7.67 7.63
N GLU A 41 -1.13 -8.89 7.78
CA GLU A 41 -1.06 -9.55 9.08
C GLU A 41 -0.17 -8.77 10.05
N LYS A 42 1.00 -8.32 9.60
CA LYS A 42 1.91 -7.54 10.44
C LYS A 42 1.27 -6.25 10.91
N ILE A 43 0.56 -5.56 10.02
CA ILE A 43 -0.07 -4.30 10.36
C ILE A 43 -1.24 -4.50 11.31
N GLU A 44 -2.13 -5.45 11.02
CA GLU A 44 -3.36 -5.60 11.80
C GLU A 44 -3.20 -6.44 13.05
N GLN A 45 -2.42 -7.51 12.97
CA GLN A 45 -2.28 -8.42 14.11
C GLN A 45 -1.14 -8.05 15.04
N GLN A 46 -0.07 -7.46 14.51
CA GLN A 46 1.11 -7.14 15.29
C GLN A 46 1.32 -5.65 15.51
N GLY A 47 0.42 -4.82 14.99
CA GLY A 47 0.46 -3.39 15.23
C GLY A 47 1.59 -2.64 14.56
N MET A 48 2.18 -3.18 13.51
CA MET A 48 3.25 -2.50 12.79
C MET A 48 2.70 -1.27 12.08
N ALA A 49 3.36 -0.13 12.24
CA ALA A 49 3.07 1.06 11.47
C ALA A 49 3.80 0.97 10.13
N CYS A 50 3.12 1.38 9.06
CA CYS A 50 3.71 1.27 7.73
C CYS A 50 3.43 2.54 6.92
N MET A 51 4.48 3.05 6.27
CA MET A 51 4.34 4.12 5.29
C MET A 51 4.74 3.54 3.94
N LEU A 52 3.82 3.63 2.99
CA LEU A 52 3.99 3.04 1.67
C LEU A 52 3.99 4.14 0.61
N VAL A 53 5.01 4.16 -0.22
CA VAL A 53 5.06 5.04 -1.39
C VAL A 53 4.80 4.18 -2.62
N THR A 54 3.78 4.54 -3.39
CA THR A 54 3.42 3.75 -4.57
C THR A 54 2.71 4.60 -5.61
N HIS A 55 2.85 4.22 -6.87
CA HIS A 55 2.06 4.77 -7.97
C HIS A 55 0.85 3.90 -8.28
N ASP A 56 0.71 2.77 -7.61
CA ASP A 56 -0.38 1.83 -7.87
C ASP A 56 -1.55 2.16 -6.96
N ARG A 57 -2.64 2.64 -7.55
CA ARG A 57 -3.85 3.03 -6.81
C ARG A 57 -4.50 1.85 -6.11
N PHE A 58 -4.43 0.68 -6.71
CA PHE A 58 -5.02 -0.53 -6.12
C PHE A 58 -4.25 -0.98 -4.90
N GLU A 59 -2.92 -0.91 -4.93
CA GLU A 59 -2.11 -1.18 -3.74
C GLU A 59 -2.43 -0.21 -2.61
N ALA A 60 -2.54 1.07 -2.94
CA ALA A 60 -2.88 2.08 -1.94
C ALA A 60 -4.24 1.77 -1.30
N ALA A 61 -5.24 1.43 -2.12
CA ALA A 61 -6.56 1.08 -1.62
C ALA A 61 -6.54 -0.19 -0.78
N ARG A 62 -5.70 -1.16 -1.12
CA ARG A 62 -5.63 -2.43 -0.41
C ARG A 62 -4.94 -2.31 0.94
N LEU A 63 -3.90 -1.51 1.04
CA LEU A 63 -2.97 -1.56 2.17
C LEU A 63 -2.99 -0.34 3.08
N SER A 64 -3.71 0.73 2.73
CA SER A 64 -3.60 1.99 3.47
C SER A 64 -4.89 2.36 4.17
N ARG A 65 -4.77 2.83 5.40
CA ARG A 65 -5.89 3.42 6.11
C ARG A 65 -6.05 4.88 5.74
N GLU A 66 -4.94 5.54 5.47
CA GLU A 66 -4.93 6.91 4.98
C GLU A 66 -4.05 7.00 3.75
N ILE A 67 -4.56 7.67 2.72
CA ILE A 67 -3.82 7.85 1.48
C ILE A 67 -3.64 9.33 1.26
N MET A 68 -2.38 9.77 1.14
CA MET A 68 -2.08 11.15 0.79
C MET A 68 -1.78 11.24 -0.70
N LEU A 69 -2.60 12.01 -1.41
CA LEU A 69 -2.38 12.25 -2.83
C LEU A 69 -1.48 13.45 -2.98
N LEU A 70 -0.32 13.24 -3.58
CA LEU A 70 0.67 14.29 -3.75
C LEU A 70 0.53 14.93 -5.13
N SER A 71 0.96 16.19 -5.23
CA SER A 71 1.00 16.86 -6.52
C SER A 71 1.96 16.13 -7.46
N PRO A 72 1.89 16.36 -8.77
CA PRO A 72 2.77 15.67 -9.73
C PRO A 72 4.25 15.80 -9.39
N LYS A 73 4.65 16.88 -8.76
CA LYS A 73 6.04 17.10 -8.36
C LYS A 73 6.33 16.62 -6.95
N GLY A 74 5.32 16.07 -6.25
CA GLY A 74 5.51 15.56 -4.89
C GLY A 74 5.70 16.65 -3.84
N MET A 75 5.38 17.89 -4.16
CA MET A 75 5.68 19.01 -3.26
C MET A 75 4.53 19.37 -2.33
N ASN A 76 3.30 19.04 -2.70
CA ASN A 76 2.12 19.40 -1.92
C ASN A 76 1.17 18.22 -1.82
N VAL A 77 0.49 18.12 -0.68
CA VAL A 77 -0.59 17.16 -0.50
C VAL A 77 -1.84 17.75 -1.16
N GLN A 78 -2.38 17.07 -2.16
CA GLN A 78 -3.59 17.51 -2.86
C GLN A 78 -4.84 17.07 -2.13
N ASN A 79 -4.83 15.89 -1.52
CA ASN A 79 -5.97 15.36 -0.83
C ASN A 79 -5.53 14.26 0.12
N VAL A 80 -6.36 14.00 1.14
CA VAL A 80 -6.16 12.88 2.07
C VAL A 80 -7.43 12.06 2.06
N ILE A 81 -7.30 10.77 1.79
CA ILE A 81 -8.41 9.82 1.75
C ILE A 81 -8.29 8.91 2.96
N THR A 82 -9.38 8.80 3.74
CA THR A 82 -9.42 7.91 4.89
C THR A 82 -10.29 6.71 4.59
N LEU A 83 -9.76 5.51 4.81
CA LEU A 83 -10.44 4.25 4.54
C LEU A 83 -10.55 3.45 5.84
N PRO A 84 -11.72 3.48 6.50
CA PRO A 84 -11.87 2.84 7.82
C PRO A 84 -12.00 1.31 7.79
N THR A 85 -12.29 0.74 6.63
CA THR A 85 -12.48 -0.71 6.53
C THR A 85 -11.20 -1.46 6.91
N PRO A 86 -11.27 -2.48 7.79
CA PRO A 86 -10.08 -3.27 8.14
C PRO A 86 -9.40 -3.85 6.91
N LEU A 87 -8.07 -3.87 6.91
CA LEU A 87 -7.30 -4.34 5.76
C LEU A 87 -7.61 -5.79 5.41
N SER A 88 -7.84 -6.62 6.43
CA SER A 88 -8.12 -8.03 6.21
C SER A 88 -9.46 -8.30 5.54
N GLU A 89 -10.35 -7.31 5.52
CA GLU A 89 -11.68 -7.44 4.90
C GLU A 89 -11.72 -6.88 3.48
N ARG A 90 -10.62 -6.38 2.98
CA ARG A 90 -10.57 -5.77 1.66
C ARG A 90 -10.24 -6.80 0.60
N ASP A 91 -10.96 -6.74 -0.52
CA ASP A 91 -10.78 -7.63 -1.65
C ASP A 91 -10.69 -6.82 -2.94
N SER A 92 -10.67 -7.50 -4.09
CA SER A 92 -10.59 -6.83 -5.38
C SER A 92 -11.77 -5.91 -5.63
N ALA A 93 -12.96 -6.29 -5.20
CA ALA A 93 -14.15 -5.45 -5.35
C ALA A 93 -14.01 -4.16 -4.54
N PHE A 94 -13.45 -4.25 -3.33
CA PHE A 94 -13.17 -3.09 -2.50
C PHE A 94 -12.18 -2.16 -3.20
N GLU A 95 -11.08 -2.73 -3.73
CA GLU A 95 -10.06 -1.95 -4.43
C GLU A 95 -10.66 -1.18 -5.60
N GLU A 96 -11.44 -1.87 -6.43
CA GLU A 96 -12.08 -1.26 -7.59
C GLU A 96 -13.04 -0.14 -7.20
N ALA A 97 -13.84 -0.37 -6.16
CA ALA A 97 -14.79 0.62 -5.69
C ALA A 97 -14.09 1.88 -5.17
N VAL A 98 -13.02 1.71 -4.40
CA VAL A 98 -12.27 2.83 -3.87
C VAL A 98 -11.60 3.61 -4.99
N VAL A 99 -10.97 2.91 -5.94
CA VAL A 99 -10.29 3.58 -7.05
C VAL A 99 -11.30 4.38 -7.88
N ALA A 100 -12.46 3.82 -8.16
CA ALA A 100 -13.49 4.52 -8.92
C ALA A 100 -14.04 5.74 -8.18
N ARG A 101 -14.22 5.64 -6.87
CA ARG A 101 -14.84 6.69 -6.07
C ARG A 101 -13.87 7.80 -5.68
N GLU A 102 -12.69 7.42 -5.20
CA GLU A 102 -11.78 8.37 -4.57
C GLU A 102 -10.74 8.96 -5.53
N PHE A 103 -10.41 8.23 -6.57
CA PHE A 103 -9.37 8.65 -7.51
C PHE A 103 -9.92 9.21 -8.81
N GLN A 104 -11.23 9.26 -8.95
CA GLN A 104 -11.85 9.80 -10.14
C GLN A 104 -11.54 11.30 -10.24
N GLY A 105 -11.12 11.74 -11.43
CA GLY A 105 -10.81 13.13 -11.66
C GLY A 105 -9.43 13.56 -11.16
N VAL A 106 -8.69 12.67 -10.54
CA VAL A 106 -7.31 12.94 -10.10
C VAL A 106 -6.37 12.54 -11.22
N HIS A 107 -5.42 13.42 -11.52
CA HIS A 107 -4.43 13.15 -12.55
C HIS A 107 -3.19 12.54 -11.92
N TYR A 108 -2.78 11.39 -12.43
CA TYR A 108 -1.57 10.72 -12.02
C TYR A 108 -0.53 10.87 -13.12
N TYR A 109 0.69 11.14 -12.72
CA TYR A 109 1.80 11.28 -13.64
C TYR A 109 2.84 10.23 -13.33
N GLU A 110 3.18 9.55 -14.35
CA GLU A 110 4.21 8.53 -14.30
C GLU A 110 5.60 9.15 -14.39
#